data_bd0006fcfc0357ef4cc9c6aa9a35758e
#
_entry.id   bd0006fcfc0357ef4cc9c6aa9a35758e
#
_cell.length_a   1.000
_cell.length_b   1.000
_cell.length_c   1.000
_cell.angle_alpha   90.00
_cell.angle_beta   90.00
_cell.angle_gamma   90.00
#
_symmetry.space_group_name_H-M   'P 1'
#
loop_
_entity.id
_entity.type
_entity.pdbx_description
1 polymer ?
#
loop_
_entity_poly.entity_id
_entity_poly.type
_entity_poly.pdbx_seq_one_letter_code
_entity_poly.pdbx_strand_id
1 'polypeptide(L)'
;TDALTPVPVYVVNDGEVGWAGSLACGEGIHIVSGTGSIAFGRGCDKEFARCGGWVEFFGDEGSCYWIGRQGMSLFSKEADGRLPRGPLYDLVHGEFGLTEDYQFIDRIVRDFAPYREKVAGFQRYVLQAARAGDTAAAALYETAALELALMIRTLKAKLRFSAEPISVSYSGGIFHAGEFILAPLRKKAEELNCILCE
;
A
#
# COMPACT_ATOMS: atom_id res chain seq x y z
N THR A 1 36.78 10.15 -32.49
CA THR A 1 35.69 9.33 -31.90
C THR A 1 36.05 9.08 -30.44
N ASP A 2 35.61 10.00 -29.58
CA ASP A 2 35.83 9.86 -28.14
C ASP A 2 35.01 8.67 -27.66
N ALA A 3 35.67 7.62 -27.27
CA ALA A 3 35.06 6.49 -26.61
C ALA A 3 34.54 7.00 -25.24
N LEU A 4 33.22 7.06 -25.08
CA LEU A 4 32.60 7.35 -23.77
C LEU A 4 33.15 6.36 -22.76
N THR A 5 33.77 6.86 -21.71
CA THR A 5 34.20 6.04 -20.59
C THR A 5 32.98 5.27 -20.07
N PRO A 6 33.03 3.94 -19.93
CA PRO A 6 31.89 3.19 -19.46
C PRO A 6 31.54 3.65 -18.04
N VAL A 7 30.35 4.25 -17.90
CA VAL A 7 29.82 4.60 -16.59
C VAL A 7 29.35 3.30 -15.92
N PRO A 8 29.79 3.00 -14.69
CA PRO A 8 29.30 1.82 -13.99
C PRO A 8 27.78 1.91 -13.82
N VAL A 9 27.08 0.90 -14.33
CA VAL A 9 25.62 0.78 -14.22
C VAL A 9 25.31 -0.31 -13.22
N TYR A 10 24.53 0.03 -12.21
CA TYR A 10 23.99 -0.91 -11.24
C TYR A 10 22.49 -1.07 -11.47
N VAL A 11 22.04 -2.31 -11.59
CA VAL A 11 20.62 -2.64 -11.68
C VAL A 11 20.17 -3.13 -10.30
N VAL A 12 19.27 -2.39 -9.70
CA VAL A 12 18.73 -2.68 -8.37
C VAL A 12 17.21 -2.64 -8.41
N ASN A 13 16.56 -3.09 -7.34
CA ASN A 13 15.10 -3.07 -7.23
C ASN A 13 14.62 -1.61 -7.05
N ASP A 14 13.41 -1.29 -7.53
CA ASP A 14 12.78 0.04 -7.42
C ASP A 14 12.64 0.52 -5.97
N GLY A 15 12.36 -0.38 -5.03
CA GLY A 15 12.33 -0.06 -3.60
C GLY A 15 13.70 0.33 -3.03
N GLU A 16 14.79 -0.26 -3.52
CA GLU A 16 16.15 0.13 -3.15
C GLU A 16 16.51 1.52 -3.71
N VAL A 17 16.06 1.83 -4.93
CA VAL A 17 16.18 3.17 -5.51
C VAL A 17 15.39 4.18 -4.69
N GLY A 18 14.14 3.85 -4.30
CA GLY A 18 13.31 4.69 -3.45
C GLY A 18 13.96 4.98 -2.10
N TRP A 19 14.51 3.95 -1.45
CA TRP A 19 15.28 4.12 -0.23
C TRP A 19 16.49 5.05 -0.42
N ALA A 20 17.29 4.82 -1.47
CA ALA A 20 18.47 5.62 -1.73
C ALA A 20 18.13 7.10 -1.99
N GLY A 21 17.05 7.34 -2.73
CA GLY A 21 16.58 8.69 -3.05
C GLY A 21 15.99 9.43 -1.85
N SER A 22 15.14 8.78 -1.07
CA SER A 22 14.43 9.42 0.04
C SER A 22 15.26 9.55 1.33
N LEU A 23 16.20 8.62 1.58
CA LEU A 23 17.04 8.60 2.77
C LEU A 23 18.51 8.94 2.48
N ALA A 24 18.82 9.49 1.29
CA ALA A 24 20.17 9.86 0.87
C ALA A 24 21.22 8.75 1.11
N CYS A 25 20.84 7.51 0.84
CA CYS A 25 21.65 6.31 1.11
C CYS A 25 22.01 6.12 2.61
N GLY A 26 21.31 6.77 3.53
CA GLY A 26 21.50 6.67 4.97
C GLY A 26 20.80 5.47 5.60
N GLU A 27 20.94 5.34 6.91
CA GLU A 27 20.20 4.34 7.70
C GLU A 27 18.71 4.68 7.70
N GLY A 28 17.87 3.65 7.69
CA GLY A 28 16.42 3.82 7.79
C GLY A 28 15.65 2.78 7.00
N ILE A 29 14.35 2.99 6.92
CA ILE A 29 13.40 2.10 6.25
C ILE A 29 12.65 2.90 5.18
N HIS A 30 12.44 2.31 4.00
CA HIS A 30 11.60 2.85 2.95
C HIS A 30 10.48 1.88 2.61
N ILE A 31 9.25 2.39 2.59
CA ILE A 31 8.05 1.64 2.23
C ILE A 31 7.61 2.07 0.84
N VAL A 32 7.50 1.13 -0.08
CA VAL A 32 6.82 1.34 -1.36
C VAL A 32 5.46 0.66 -1.29
N SER A 33 4.39 1.43 -1.45
CA SER A 33 3.04 0.89 -1.52
C SER A 33 2.25 1.56 -2.66
N GLY A 34 2.25 0.89 -3.78
CA GLY A 34 1.52 1.23 -5.00
C GLY A 34 0.58 0.10 -5.40
N THR A 35 0.75 -0.45 -6.61
CA THR A 35 0.01 -1.65 -7.03
C THR A 35 0.33 -2.84 -6.11
N GLY A 36 1.59 -3.03 -5.71
CA GLY A 36 2.00 -3.96 -4.67
C GLY A 36 2.60 -3.23 -3.47
N SER A 37 3.08 -3.97 -2.47
CA SER A 37 3.74 -3.40 -1.29
C SER A 37 5.02 -4.12 -0.93
N ILE A 38 6.05 -3.36 -0.58
CA ILE A 38 7.36 -3.85 -0.13
C ILE A 38 8.02 -2.80 0.75
N ALA A 39 8.83 -3.23 1.70
CA ALA A 39 9.68 -2.35 2.48
C ALA A 39 11.15 -2.79 2.40
N PHE A 40 12.04 -1.81 2.35
CA PHE A 40 13.49 -1.97 2.41
C PHE A 40 14.05 -1.23 3.60
N GLY A 41 15.05 -1.82 4.23
CA GLY A 41 15.78 -1.18 5.30
C GLY A 41 17.27 -1.34 5.16
N ARG A 42 18.03 -0.34 5.65
CA ARG A 42 19.47 -0.38 5.79
C ARG A 42 19.89 -0.01 7.21
N GLY A 43 20.68 -0.88 7.83
CA GLY A 43 21.24 -0.68 9.14
C GLY A 43 22.58 0.07 9.15
N CYS A 44 23.11 0.32 10.34
CA CYS A 44 24.38 1.03 10.56
C CYS A 44 25.62 0.25 10.08
N ASP A 45 25.54 -1.06 10.03
CA ASP A 45 26.56 -1.98 9.50
C ASP A 45 26.48 -2.18 7.99
N LYS A 46 25.65 -1.38 7.32
CA LYS A 46 25.37 -1.44 5.88
C LYS A 46 24.63 -2.70 5.42
N GLU A 47 24.13 -3.50 6.35
CA GLU A 47 23.26 -4.62 6.01
C GLU A 47 21.93 -4.14 5.46
N PHE A 48 21.42 -4.85 4.45
CA PHE A 48 20.11 -4.64 3.88
C PHE A 48 19.15 -5.75 4.26
N ALA A 49 17.92 -5.38 4.50
CA ALA A 49 16.82 -6.33 4.63
C ALA A 49 15.59 -5.86 3.86
N ARG A 50 14.79 -6.80 3.42
CA ARG A 50 13.47 -6.52 2.84
C ARG A 50 12.37 -7.23 3.62
N CYS A 51 11.16 -6.68 3.55
CA CYS A 51 9.92 -7.27 4.04
C CYS A 51 8.80 -7.00 3.04
N GLY A 52 7.95 -8.00 2.79
CA GLY A 52 6.93 -7.93 1.76
C GLY A 52 7.50 -8.15 0.34
N GLY A 53 6.78 -7.67 -0.68
CA GLY A 53 7.16 -7.88 -2.08
C GLY A 53 7.04 -9.33 -2.54
N TRP A 54 6.03 -10.01 -2.05
CA TRP A 54 5.63 -11.33 -2.52
C TRP A 54 4.71 -11.22 -3.73
N VAL A 55 3.79 -11.87 -4.04
CA VAL A 55 2.86 -11.61 -5.16
C VAL A 55 1.48 -11.29 -4.61
N GLU A 56 0.66 -10.60 -5.40
CA GLU A 56 -0.68 -10.15 -5.02
C GLU A 56 -1.64 -11.28 -4.61
N PHE A 57 -1.33 -12.51 -5.01
CA PHE A 57 -2.18 -13.66 -4.71
C PHE A 57 -2.20 -14.00 -3.21
N PHE A 58 -1.06 -13.85 -2.52
CA PHE A 58 -0.93 -14.15 -1.07
C PHE A 58 -0.07 -13.15 -0.29
N GLY A 59 0.20 -12.00 -0.87
CA GLY A 59 1.00 -10.92 -0.29
C GLY A 59 0.46 -9.55 -0.72
N ASP A 60 1.35 -8.57 -0.79
CA ASP A 60 1.06 -7.19 -1.14
C ASP A 60 0.05 -6.52 -0.20
N GLU A 61 0.01 -6.95 1.07
CA GLU A 61 -0.85 -6.38 2.10
C GLU A 61 -0.55 -4.90 2.27
N GLY A 62 -1.60 -4.11 2.43
CA GLY A 62 -1.49 -2.65 2.53
C GLY A 62 -1.27 -1.93 1.21
N SER A 63 -1.30 -2.63 0.04
CA SER A 63 -1.20 -2.02 -1.29
C SER A 63 -2.55 -1.56 -1.84
N CYS A 64 -2.52 -0.79 -2.94
CA CYS A 64 -3.74 -0.44 -3.68
C CYS A 64 -4.48 -1.68 -4.21
N TYR A 65 -3.75 -2.72 -4.64
CA TYR A 65 -4.36 -3.98 -5.07
C TYR A 65 -5.09 -4.66 -3.91
N TRP A 66 -4.43 -4.73 -2.75
CA TRP A 66 -5.03 -5.32 -1.56
C TRP A 66 -6.29 -4.55 -1.13
N ILE A 67 -6.25 -3.21 -1.08
CA ILE A 67 -7.41 -2.36 -0.78
C ILE A 67 -8.51 -2.57 -1.84
N GLY A 68 -8.15 -2.64 -3.12
CA GLY A 68 -9.11 -2.90 -4.20
C GLY A 68 -9.87 -4.21 -4.00
N ARG A 69 -9.16 -5.29 -3.70
CA ARG A 69 -9.77 -6.60 -3.38
C ARG A 69 -10.66 -6.54 -2.14
N GLN A 70 -10.19 -5.89 -1.07
CA GLN A 70 -10.98 -5.73 0.15
C GLN A 70 -12.25 -4.89 -0.10
N GLY A 71 -12.16 -3.84 -0.94
CA GLY A 71 -13.30 -3.04 -1.35
C GLY A 71 -14.34 -3.86 -2.14
N MET A 72 -13.90 -4.70 -3.08
CA MET A 72 -14.79 -5.63 -3.79
C MET A 72 -15.47 -6.61 -2.82
N SER A 73 -14.72 -7.13 -1.84
CA SER A 73 -15.26 -7.99 -0.78
C SER A 73 -16.24 -7.23 0.12
N LEU A 74 -15.97 -5.95 0.43
CA LEU A 74 -16.88 -5.11 1.21
C LEU A 74 -18.19 -4.93 0.47
N PHE A 75 -18.15 -4.54 -0.82
CA PHE A 75 -19.34 -4.43 -1.66
C PHE A 75 -20.17 -5.72 -1.64
N SER A 76 -19.54 -6.90 -1.80
CA SER A 76 -20.27 -8.17 -1.80
C SER A 76 -20.97 -8.44 -0.46
N LYS A 77 -20.37 -8.04 0.66
CA LYS A 77 -20.98 -8.19 2.00
C LYS A 77 -22.17 -7.25 2.20
N GLU A 78 -22.09 -6.04 1.64
CA GLU A 78 -23.19 -5.07 1.67
C GLU A 78 -24.33 -5.53 0.75
N ALA A 79 -24.03 -6.04 -0.43
CA ALA A 79 -25.00 -6.61 -1.37
C ALA A 79 -25.78 -7.79 -0.75
N ASP A 80 -25.06 -8.71 -0.09
CA ASP A 80 -25.67 -9.87 0.59
C ASP A 80 -26.44 -9.49 1.89
N GLY A 81 -26.30 -8.27 2.40
CA GLY A 81 -26.84 -7.89 3.69
C GLY A 81 -26.06 -8.42 4.91
N ARG A 82 -24.83 -8.94 4.71
CA ARG A 82 -23.90 -9.30 5.80
C ARG A 82 -23.35 -8.07 6.53
N LEU A 83 -23.33 -6.93 5.84
CA LEU A 83 -23.05 -5.61 6.39
C LEU A 83 -24.15 -4.64 5.93
N PRO A 84 -24.39 -3.55 6.67
CA PRO A 84 -25.26 -2.48 6.20
C PRO A 84 -24.71 -1.87 4.91
N ARG A 85 -25.58 -1.55 3.96
CA ARG A 85 -25.21 -0.83 2.73
C ARG A 85 -24.70 0.56 3.09
N GLY A 86 -23.52 0.89 2.61
CA GLY A 86 -22.85 2.16 2.83
C GLY A 86 -22.61 2.92 1.51
N PRO A 87 -21.93 4.07 1.59
CA PRO A 87 -21.56 4.85 0.41
C PRO A 87 -20.81 4.07 -0.67
N LEU A 88 -20.03 3.03 -0.31
CA LEU A 88 -19.35 2.18 -1.30
C LEU A 88 -20.35 1.42 -2.17
N TYR A 89 -21.41 0.89 -1.56
CA TYR A 89 -22.45 0.17 -2.31
C TYR A 89 -23.10 1.07 -3.37
N ASP A 90 -23.57 2.25 -2.98
CA ASP A 90 -24.24 3.18 -3.89
C ASP A 90 -23.31 3.66 -4.99
N LEU A 91 -22.05 3.95 -4.65
CA LEU A 91 -21.03 4.39 -5.59
C LEU A 91 -20.76 3.31 -6.65
N VAL A 92 -20.56 2.06 -6.24
CA VAL A 92 -20.29 0.94 -7.16
C VAL A 92 -21.50 0.68 -8.04
N HIS A 93 -22.73 0.70 -7.49
CA HIS A 93 -23.97 0.58 -8.28
C HIS A 93 -24.04 1.63 -9.37
N GLY A 94 -23.80 2.90 -9.05
CA GLY A 94 -23.84 4.02 -9.99
C GLY A 94 -22.76 3.93 -11.07
N GLU A 95 -21.49 3.75 -10.66
CA GLU A 95 -20.35 3.73 -11.58
C GLU A 95 -20.36 2.55 -12.55
N PHE A 96 -20.84 1.39 -12.09
CA PHE A 96 -20.90 0.19 -12.94
C PHE A 96 -22.24 0.01 -13.65
N GLY A 97 -23.22 0.90 -13.38
CA GLY A 97 -24.56 0.84 -13.99
C GLY A 97 -25.28 -0.46 -13.65
N LEU A 98 -25.14 -0.94 -12.40
CA LEU A 98 -25.75 -2.19 -11.98
C LEU A 98 -27.26 -2.01 -11.78
N THR A 99 -28.06 -2.93 -12.31
CA THR A 99 -29.49 -3.06 -11.99
C THR A 99 -29.74 -4.18 -10.98
N GLU A 100 -28.81 -5.12 -10.89
CA GLU A 100 -28.80 -6.27 -10.01
C GLU A 100 -27.40 -6.46 -9.42
N ASP A 101 -27.29 -6.76 -8.15
CA ASP A 101 -26.00 -6.90 -7.43
C ASP A 101 -25.05 -7.91 -8.08
N TYR A 102 -25.59 -9.06 -8.58
CA TYR A 102 -24.77 -10.11 -9.18
C TYR A 102 -24.13 -9.74 -10.52
N GLN A 103 -24.59 -8.69 -11.20
CA GLN A 103 -23.94 -8.17 -12.40
C GLN A 103 -22.50 -7.69 -12.12
N PHE A 104 -22.21 -7.37 -10.86
CA PHE A 104 -20.86 -7.03 -10.43
C PHE A 104 -19.86 -8.15 -10.67
N ILE A 105 -20.29 -9.42 -10.53
CA ILE A 105 -19.43 -10.59 -10.78
C ILE A 105 -18.90 -10.56 -12.22
N ASP A 106 -19.79 -10.42 -13.19
CA ASP A 106 -19.42 -10.41 -14.62
C ASP A 106 -18.48 -9.25 -14.95
N ARG A 107 -18.74 -8.08 -14.34
CA ARG A 107 -17.89 -6.90 -14.51
C ARG A 107 -16.49 -7.14 -13.95
N ILE A 108 -16.39 -7.67 -12.73
CA ILE A 108 -15.09 -7.91 -12.09
C ILE A 108 -14.31 -9.00 -12.81
N VAL A 109 -14.94 -10.13 -13.13
CA VAL A 109 -14.25 -11.26 -13.79
C VAL A 109 -13.75 -10.87 -15.18
N ARG A 110 -14.54 -10.13 -15.96
CA ARG A 110 -14.17 -9.74 -17.31
C ARG A 110 -13.20 -8.56 -17.36
N ASP A 111 -13.49 -7.50 -16.60
CA ASP A 111 -12.88 -6.19 -16.81
C ASP A 111 -11.78 -5.87 -15.81
N PHE A 112 -11.69 -6.56 -14.67
CA PHE A 112 -10.75 -6.29 -13.58
C PHE A 112 -9.81 -7.46 -13.27
N ALA A 113 -10.35 -8.64 -13.02
CA ALA A 113 -9.57 -9.78 -12.52
C ALA A 113 -8.34 -10.15 -13.37
N PRO A 114 -8.35 -10.05 -14.72
CA PRO A 114 -7.18 -10.31 -15.55
C PRO A 114 -6.09 -9.22 -15.47
N TYR A 115 -6.40 -8.06 -14.87
CA TYR A 115 -5.55 -6.87 -14.91
C TYR A 115 -5.27 -6.38 -13.49
N ARG A 116 -4.09 -6.66 -13.00
CA ARG A 116 -3.64 -6.29 -11.64
C ARG A 116 -3.80 -4.80 -11.35
N GLU A 117 -3.45 -3.96 -12.33
CA GLU A 117 -3.57 -2.50 -12.21
C GLU A 117 -5.02 -2.02 -12.12
N LYS A 118 -5.98 -2.74 -12.73
CA LYS A 118 -7.40 -2.40 -12.62
C LYS A 118 -7.95 -2.75 -11.24
N VAL A 119 -7.57 -3.92 -10.71
CA VAL A 119 -7.92 -4.29 -9.33
C VAL A 119 -7.35 -3.28 -8.35
N ALA A 120 -6.08 -2.88 -8.51
CA ALA A 120 -5.48 -1.81 -7.72
C ALA A 120 -6.22 -0.47 -7.90
N GLY A 121 -6.69 -0.18 -9.11
CA GLY A 121 -7.48 1.02 -9.43
C GLY A 121 -8.83 1.08 -8.71
N PHE A 122 -9.40 -0.05 -8.30
CA PHE A 122 -10.65 -0.10 -7.53
C PHE A 122 -10.52 0.61 -6.16
N GLN A 123 -9.33 0.70 -5.62
CA GLN A 123 -9.01 1.47 -4.41
C GLN A 123 -9.58 2.91 -4.46
N ARG A 124 -9.70 3.52 -5.65
CA ARG A 124 -10.25 4.87 -5.80
C ARG A 124 -11.72 4.97 -5.36
N TYR A 125 -12.52 3.92 -5.62
CA TYR A 125 -13.91 3.86 -5.16
C TYR A 125 -13.98 3.71 -3.65
N VAL A 126 -13.08 2.90 -3.07
CA VAL A 126 -12.96 2.75 -1.61
C VAL A 126 -12.60 4.09 -0.95
N LEU A 127 -11.64 4.84 -1.54
CA LEU A 127 -11.27 6.15 -1.03
C LEU A 127 -12.41 7.16 -1.14
N GLN A 128 -13.12 7.15 -2.25
CA GLN A 128 -14.26 8.05 -2.46
C GLN A 128 -15.38 7.74 -1.45
N ALA A 129 -15.67 6.47 -1.21
CA ALA A 129 -16.62 6.05 -0.18
C ALA A 129 -16.18 6.47 1.23
N ALA A 130 -14.92 6.24 1.58
CA ALA A 130 -14.37 6.68 2.88
C ALA A 130 -14.51 8.19 3.07
N ARG A 131 -14.23 9.00 2.04
CA ARG A 131 -14.43 10.46 2.03
C ARG A 131 -15.90 10.87 2.15
N ALA A 132 -16.83 10.03 1.68
CA ALA A 132 -18.27 10.21 1.85
C ALA A 132 -18.80 9.73 3.22
N GLY A 133 -17.92 9.33 4.13
CA GLY A 133 -18.29 8.91 5.49
C GLY A 133 -18.52 7.41 5.67
N ASP A 134 -18.15 6.58 4.70
CA ASP A 134 -18.18 5.12 4.82
C ASP A 134 -17.11 4.65 5.81
N THR A 135 -17.57 4.27 7.01
CA THR A 135 -16.67 3.83 8.08
C THR A 135 -16.02 2.47 7.79
N ALA A 136 -16.71 1.58 7.08
CA ALA A 136 -16.16 0.29 6.70
C ALA A 136 -15.08 0.45 5.62
N ALA A 137 -15.28 1.35 4.64
CA ALA A 137 -14.26 1.69 3.66
C ALA A 137 -13.04 2.39 4.32
N ALA A 138 -13.26 3.29 5.28
CA ALA A 138 -12.19 3.93 6.04
C ALA A 138 -11.36 2.91 6.84
N ALA A 139 -12.01 1.94 7.50
CA ALA A 139 -11.35 0.88 8.26
C ALA A 139 -10.42 -0.01 7.41
N LEU A 140 -10.62 -0.10 6.09
CA LEU A 140 -9.70 -0.79 5.20
C LEU A 140 -8.34 -0.08 5.13
N TYR A 141 -8.31 1.25 5.17
CA TYR A 141 -7.05 2.01 5.21
C TYR A 141 -6.34 1.88 6.55
N GLU A 142 -7.08 1.83 7.66
CA GLU A 142 -6.51 1.55 8.98
C GLU A 142 -5.84 0.17 8.99
N THR A 143 -6.53 -0.85 8.46
CA THR A 143 -5.98 -2.20 8.34
C THR A 143 -4.73 -2.22 7.44
N ALA A 144 -4.76 -1.52 6.30
CA ALA A 144 -3.60 -1.39 5.42
C ALA A 144 -2.41 -0.74 6.14
N ALA A 145 -2.65 0.31 6.93
CA ALA A 145 -1.61 0.94 7.73
C ALA A 145 -0.99 -0.01 8.76
N LEU A 146 -1.79 -0.88 9.38
CA LEU A 146 -1.30 -1.90 10.30
C LEU A 146 -0.38 -2.90 9.58
N GLU A 147 -0.75 -3.36 8.38
CA GLU A 147 0.09 -4.26 7.58
C GLU A 147 1.43 -3.60 7.21
N LEU A 148 1.42 -2.33 6.77
CA LEU A 148 2.64 -1.59 6.50
C LEU A 148 3.49 -1.38 7.76
N ALA A 149 2.87 -1.14 8.92
CA ALA A 149 3.57 -1.03 10.20
C ALA A 149 4.21 -2.35 10.64
N LEU A 150 3.62 -3.50 10.29
CA LEU A 150 4.25 -4.81 10.51
C LEU A 150 5.55 -4.95 9.73
N MET A 151 5.64 -4.39 8.52
CA MET A 151 6.88 -4.38 7.74
C MET A 151 7.95 -3.53 8.43
N ILE A 152 7.59 -2.34 8.95
CA ILE A 152 8.50 -1.49 9.75
C ILE A 152 9.03 -2.28 10.94
N ARG A 153 8.14 -2.86 11.74
CA ARG A 153 8.50 -3.65 12.93
C ARG A 153 9.45 -4.80 12.59
N THR A 154 9.18 -5.48 11.48
CA THR A 154 9.99 -6.62 11.02
C THR A 154 11.40 -6.17 10.63
N LEU A 155 11.53 -5.06 9.89
CA LEU A 155 12.83 -4.53 9.50
C LEU A 155 13.60 -3.96 10.68
N LYS A 156 12.91 -3.29 11.61
CA LYS A 156 13.51 -2.83 12.87
C LYS A 156 14.09 -3.99 13.70
N ALA A 157 13.43 -5.15 13.70
CA ALA A 157 13.90 -6.34 14.40
C ALA A 157 15.08 -7.05 13.70
N LYS A 158 15.18 -6.90 12.37
CA LYS A 158 16.24 -7.56 11.57
C LYS A 158 17.53 -6.75 11.45
N LEU A 159 17.45 -5.44 11.57
CA LEU A 159 18.56 -4.51 11.34
C LEU A 159 18.94 -3.79 12.61
N ARG A 160 20.21 -3.40 12.70
CA ARG A 160 20.72 -2.52 13.77
C ARG A 160 20.79 -1.09 13.25
N PHE A 161 20.33 -0.15 14.05
CA PHE A 161 20.38 1.27 13.75
C PHE A 161 21.25 1.99 14.77
N SER A 162 21.97 3.02 14.33
CA SER A 162 22.90 3.78 15.19
C SER A 162 22.18 4.74 16.13
N ALA A 163 20.96 5.15 15.77
CA ALA A 163 20.17 6.11 16.54
C ALA A 163 18.66 5.82 16.43
N GLU A 164 17.90 6.33 17.37
CA GLU A 164 16.44 6.37 17.39
C GLU A 164 15.96 7.81 17.62
N PRO A 165 14.79 8.21 17.09
CA PRO A 165 13.86 7.41 16.31
C PRO A 165 14.40 7.09 14.90
N ILE A 166 14.03 5.89 14.37
CA ILE A 166 14.44 5.44 13.05
C ILE A 166 13.63 6.18 11.99
N SER A 167 14.30 6.73 10.98
CA SER A 167 13.65 7.36 9.84
C SER A 167 12.96 6.33 8.95
N VAL A 168 11.67 6.57 8.65
CA VAL A 168 10.86 5.75 7.76
C VAL A 168 10.30 6.64 6.66
N SER A 169 10.79 6.48 5.45
CA SER A 169 10.25 7.15 4.28
C SER A 169 9.25 6.25 3.54
N TYR A 170 8.44 6.86 2.68
CA TYR A 170 7.40 6.13 1.97
C TYR A 170 7.17 6.69 0.56
N SER A 171 6.71 5.82 -0.34
CA SER A 171 6.29 6.20 -1.69
C SER A 171 5.22 5.26 -2.23
N GLY A 172 4.50 5.72 -3.25
CA GLY A 172 3.50 4.92 -3.96
C GLY A 172 2.07 5.44 -3.82
N GLY A 173 1.19 4.91 -4.67
CA GLY A 173 -0.15 5.44 -4.89
C GLY A 173 -1.10 5.36 -3.71
N ILE A 174 -0.88 4.45 -2.75
CA ILE A 174 -1.73 4.32 -1.56
C ILE A 174 -1.70 5.60 -0.71
N PHE A 175 -0.56 6.29 -0.66
CA PHE A 175 -0.38 7.48 0.18
C PHE A 175 -1.14 8.70 -0.32
N HIS A 176 -1.67 8.67 -1.57
CA HIS A 176 -2.64 9.67 -2.05
C HIS A 176 -3.98 9.61 -1.29
N ALA A 177 -4.21 8.58 -0.49
CA ALA A 177 -5.35 8.54 0.43
C ALA A 177 -5.21 9.55 1.59
N GLY A 178 -4.02 10.16 1.76
CA GLY A 178 -3.78 11.19 2.77
C GLY A 178 -3.93 10.64 4.19
N GLU A 179 -4.60 11.38 5.06
CA GLU A 179 -4.71 11.03 6.47
C GLU A 179 -5.45 9.69 6.74
N PHE A 180 -6.22 9.15 5.78
CA PHE A 180 -6.83 7.82 5.95
C PHE A 180 -5.76 6.73 6.15
N ILE A 181 -4.63 6.84 5.46
CA ILE A 181 -3.51 5.89 5.59
C ILE A 181 -2.38 6.46 6.46
N LEU A 182 -2.08 7.75 6.34
CA LEU A 182 -0.92 8.34 6.99
C LEU A 182 -1.11 8.50 8.50
N ALA A 183 -2.31 8.90 8.98
CA ALA A 183 -2.54 9.08 10.40
C ALA A 183 -2.37 7.76 11.20
N PRO A 184 -3.03 6.64 10.83
CA PRO A 184 -2.83 5.38 11.53
C PRO A 184 -1.40 4.83 11.35
N LEU A 185 -0.76 5.00 10.18
CA LEU A 185 0.62 4.55 9.98
C LEU A 185 1.60 5.35 10.83
N ARG A 186 1.45 6.68 10.91
CA ARG A 186 2.27 7.56 11.76
C ARG A 186 2.18 7.14 13.21
N LYS A 187 0.95 6.96 13.73
CA LYS A 187 0.73 6.50 15.10
C LYS A 187 1.44 5.18 15.38
N LYS A 188 1.38 4.22 14.44
CA LYS A 188 2.05 2.93 14.62
C LYS A 188 3.57 3.01 14.49
N ALA A 189 4.09 3.90 13.64
CA ALA A 189 5.52 4.16 13.55
C ALA A 189 6.06 4.76 14.86
N GLU A 190 5.34 5.73 15.44
CA GLU A 190 5.69 6.33 16.73
C GLU A 190 5.72 5.30 17.86
N GLU A 191 4.73 4.39 17.93
CA GLU A 191 4.71 3.27 18.89
C GLU A 191 5.94 2.35 18.75
N LEU A 192 6.54 2.31 17.55
CA LEU A 192 7.75 1.56 17.24
C LEU A 192 9.04 2.39 17.40
N ASN A 193 8.96 3.61 17.94
CA ASN A 193 10.06 4.57 18.01
C ASN A 193 10.67 4.84 16.61
N CYS A 194 9.82 5.06 15.65
CA CYS A 194 10.14 5.44 14.28
C CYS A 194 9.42 6.76 13.92
N ILE A 195 9.98 7.52 12.98
CA ILE A 195 9.39 8.76 12.49
C ILE A 195 9.16 8.66 10.98
N LEU A 196 7.93 8.97 10.54
CA LEU A 196 7.65 9.08 9.10
C LEU A 196 8.22 10.39 8.57
N CYS A 197 8.96 10.29 7.47
CA CYS A 197 9.50 11.43 6.70
C CYS A 197 9.07 11.31 5.23
N GLU A 198 8.79 12.46 4.61
CA GLU A 198 8.48 12.57 3.17
C GLU A 198 9.75 12.58 2.33
#